data_1b58ae3955e44b955a2d5f1d0468cdcb
#
_entry.id   1b58ae3955e44b955a2d5f1d0468cdcb
#
_cell.length_a   1.000
_cell.length_b   1.000
_cell.length_c   1.000
_cell.angle_alpha   90.00
_cell.angle_beta   90.00
_cell.angle_gamma   90.00
#
_symmetry.space_group_name_H-M   'P 1'
#
loop_
_entity.id
_entity.type
_entity.pdbx_description
1 polymer ?
#
loop_
_entity_poly.entity_id
_entity_poly.type
_entity_poly.pdbx_seq_one_letter_code
_entity_poly.pdbx_strand_id
1 'polypeptide(L)'
;MKFYLAPMEGITTPVYRNALYRHYGGADRYYTPFLANLSFNHKELREILPENNKGLSVIPQILTNRAETFLTIAKNLQAYGYKEANLNLGCPSATVTAKKRGAGFLSVPEQLDAFLEEIFTVCPLEISIKTRLGIASAHEWPTLLAIYKQYPLKELIVHPRYQKDFYNGRPHMEAFQMAADALSDSGIPLCYNGDIASPAQYQRLLVQNPSTEAVMI
;
A
#
# COMPACT_ATOMS: atom_id res chain seq x y z
N MET A 1 -5.50 -16.28 -7.57
CA MET A 1 -5.57 -15.03 -6.80
C MET A 1 -4.55 -15.07 -5.68
N LYS A 2 -3.89 -13.95 -5.39
CA LYS A 2 -2.83 -13.84 -4.38
C LYS A 2 -3.38 -13.31 -3.06
N PHE A 3 -2.78 -13.74 -1.95
CA PHE A 3 -3.06 -13.24 -0.61
C PHE A 3 -1.87 -12.47 -0.05
N TYR A 4 -2.13 -11.28 0.48
CA TYR A 4 -1.12 -10.43 1.08
C TYR A 4 -1.40 -10.17 2.55
N LEU A 5 -0.34 -10.09 3.35
CA LEU A 5 -0.43 -9.61 4.73
C LEU A 5 -0.29 -8.10 4.76
N ALA A 6 -1.31 -7.41 5.28
CA ALA A 6 -1.34 -5.96 5.38
C ALA A 6 -0.25 -5.41 6.34
N PRO A 7 0.32 -4.23 6.05
CA PRO A 7 1.22 -3.55 6.97
C PRO A 7 0.43 -2.99 8.17
N MET A 8 0.81 -3.39 9.38
CA MET A 8 0.25 -2.85 10.62
C MET A 8 1.37 -2.50 11.60
N GLU A 9 1.45 -1.20 11.94
CA GLU A 9 2.46 -0.67 12.85
C GLU A 9 2.41 -1.39 14.22
N GLY A 10 3.57 -1.88 14.67
CA GLY A 10 3.70 -2.60 15.93
C GLY A 10 3.16 -4.03 15.93
N ILE A 11 2.47 -4.49 14.89
CA ILE A 11 1.85 -5.82 14.81
C ILE A 11 2.57 -6.70 13.80
N THR A 12 2.58 -6.34 12.53
CA THR A 12 3.14 -7.18 11.45
C THR A 12 4.67 -7.11 11.35
N THR A 13 5.33 -7.22 12.52
CA THR A 13 6.78 -7.29 12.67
C THR A 13 7.34 -8.60 12.11
N PRO A 14 8.67 -8.75 11.95
CA PRO A 14 9.27 -10.01 11.50
C PRO A 14 8.84 -11.24 12.30
N VAL A 15 8.65 -11.08 13.62
CA VAL A 15 8.18 -12.16 14.49
C VAL A 15 6.80 -12.64 14.04
N TYR A 16 5.86 -11.72 13.83
CA TYR A 16 4.52 -12.04 13.38
C TYR A 16 4.52 -12.65 11.97
N ARG A 17 5.23 -12.03 11.02
CA ARG A 17 5.33 -12.53 9.62
C ARG A 17 5.87 -13.96 9.58
N ASN A 18 6.96 -14.21 10.31
CA ASN A 18 7.56 -15.54 10.38
C ASN A 18 6.65 -16.57 11.07
N ALA A 19 5.94 -16.18 12.14
CA ALA A 19 4.99 -17.07 12.81
C ALA A 19 3.82 -17.44 11.88
N LEU A 20 3.24 -16.44 11.18
CA LEU A 20 2.17 -16.67 10.21
C LEU A 20 2.64 -17.64 9.12
N TYR A 21 3.81 -17.41 8.54
CA TYR A 21 4.38 -18.26 7.50
C TYR A 21 4.57 -19.70 7.95
N ARG A 22 5.16 -19.88 9.14
CA ARG A 22 5.47 -21.24 9.67
C ARG A 22 4.24 -22.05 10.04
N HIS A 23 3.20 -21.40 10.55
CA HIS A 23 2.06 -22.08 11.16
C HIS A 23 0.82 -22.14 10.25
N TYR A 24 0.69 -21.23 9.28
CA TYR A 24 -0.52 -21.12 8.45
C TYR A 24 -0.26 -21.19 6.94
N GLY A 25 0.96 -21.48 6.52
CA GLY A 25 1.29 -21.64 5.09
C GLY A 25 1.51 -20.34 4.34
N GLY A 26 1.41 -19.21 5.02
CA GLY A 26 1.87 -17.94 4.53
C GLY A 26 0.96 -17.19 3.55
N ALA A 27 1.29 -15.95 3.35
CA ALA A 27 0.79 -15.09 2.29
C ALA A 27 1.77 -15.07 1.12
N ASP A 28 1.31 -14.70 -0.08
CA ASP A 28 2.18 -14.53 -1.26
C ASP A 28 3.11 -13.33 -1.10
N ARG A 29 2.67 -12.30 -0.34
CA ARG A 29 3.46 -11.10 -0.02
C ARG A 29 3.20 -10.62 1.41
N TYR A 30 4.23 -10.07 2.02
CA TYR A 30 4.22 -9.52 3.38
C TYR A 30 4.68 -8.07 3.32
N TYR A 31 3.85 -7.14 3.79
CA TYR A 31 4.24 -5.73 3.82
C TYR A 31 4.77 -5.36 5.20
N THR A 32 5.88 -4.61 5.24
CA THR A 32 6.43 -4.15 6.53
C THR A 32 5.60 -3.04 7.13
N PRO A 33 5.62 -2.84 8.47
CA PRO A 33 5.36 -1.53 9.03
C PRO A 33 6.14 -0.46 8.27
N PHE A 34 5.62 0.77 8.23
CA PHE A 34 6.20 1.79 7.38
C PHE A 34 7.57 2.29 7.87
N LEU A 35 8.43 2.60 6.91
CA LEU A 35 9.73 3.22 7.08
C LEU A 35 9.58 4.72 6.79
N ALA A 36 10.14 5.58 7.65
CA ALA A 36 9.97 7.03 7.52
C ALA A 36 11.27 7.83 7.72
N ASN A 37 12.36 7.17 8.13
CA ASN A 37 13.64 7.81 8.44
C ASN A 37 14.63 7.64 7.28
N LEU A 38 15.36 8.70 6.96
CA LEU A 38 16.42 8.68 5.94
C LEU A 38 17.53 7.69 6.27
N SER A 39 17.90 7.61 7.54
CA SER A 39 18.76 6.56 8.08
C SER A 39 17.91 5.65 8.94
N PHE A 40 17.84 4.38 8.61
CA PHE A 40 17.01 3.43 9.33
C PHE A 40 17.44 3.33 10.79
N ASN A 41 16.52 3.56 11.70
CA ASN A 41 16.74 3.29 13.10
C ASN A 41 16.72 1.76 13.37
N HIS A 42 17.08 1.35 14.57
CA HIS A 42 17.18 -0.08 14.91
C HIS A 42 15.86 -0.85 14.70
N LYS A 43 14.71 -0.21 14.92
CA LYS A 43 13.40 -0.82 14.69
C LYS A 43 13.14 -1.02 13.19
N GLU A 44 13.38 0.00 12.38
CA GLU A 44 13.20 -0.08 10.92
C GLU A 44 14.19 -1.07 10.28
N LEU A 45 15.45 -1.09 10.71
CA LEU A 45 16.43 -2.08 10.25
C LEU A 45 15.94 -3.51 10.49
N ARG A 46 15.42 -3.79 11.69
CA ARG A 46 14.90 -5.11 12.03
C ARG A 46 13.79 -5.57 11.07
N GLU A 47 12.97 -4.63 10.54
CA GLU A 47 11.88 -4.95 9.62
C GLU A 47 12.39 -5.42 8.24
N ILE A 48 13.56 -4.94 7.80
CA ILE A 48 14.05 -5.13 6.43
C ILE A 48 15.29 -6.02 6.31
N LEU A 49 15.95 -6.37 7.40
CA LEU A 49 17.12 -7.25 7.34
C LEU A 49 16.77 -8.61 6.72
N PRO A 50 17.50 -9.08 5.70
CA PRO A 50 17.21 -10.34 5.01
C PRO A 50 17.16 -11.54 5.94
N GLU A 51 18.02 -11.59 6.96
CA GLU A 51 18.06 -12.68 7.94
C GLU A 51 16.77 -12.79 8.76
N ASN A 52 16.05 -11.69 8.97
CA ASN A 52 14.77 -11.66 9.67
C ASN A 52 13.59 -12.05 8.79
N ASN A 53 13.79 -12.16 7.47
CA ASN A 53 12.75 -12.33 6.47
C ASN A 53 13.00 -13.53 5.54
N LYS A 54 13.79 -14.52 5.98
CA LYS A 54 14.17 -15.67 5.16
C LYS A 54 12.96 -16.44 4.64
N GLY A 55 12.89 -16.64 3.33
CA GLY A 55 11.83 -17.38 2.67
C GLY A 55 10.52 -16.61 2.50
N LEU A 56 10.45 -15.35 2.95
CA LEU A 56 9.28 -14.49 2.80
C LEU A 56 9.46 -13.53 1.62
N SER A 57 8.40 -13.31 0.84
CA SER A 57 8.32 -12.23 -0.14
C SER A 57 7.91 -10.94 0.59
N VAL A 58 8.89 -10.21 1.11
CA VAL A 58 8.64 -8.99 1.90
C VAL A 58 8.78 -7.75 1.04
N ILE A 59 7.77 -6.87 1.11
CA ILE A 59 7.74 -5.57 0.43
C ILE A 59 7.84 -4.47 1.50
N PRO A 60 8.94 -3.70 1.51
CA PRO A 60 9.08 -2.56 2.43
C PRO A 60 8.07 -1.46 2.09
N GLN A 61 7.40 -0.92 3.11
CA GLN A 61 6.49 0.20 2.93
C GLN A 61 7.12 1.51 3.41
N ILE A 62 7.01 2.57 2.60
CA ILE A 62 7.58 3.90 2.87
C ILE A 62 6.45 4.89 3.16
N LEU A 63 6.61 5.69 4.22
CA LEU A 63 5.67 6.74 4.61
C LEU A 63 6.35 8.11 4.53
N THR A 64 6.10 8.83 3.46
CA THR A 64 6.60 10.20 3.26
C THR A 64 5.72 10.97 2.28
N ASN A 65 5.86 12.28 2.25
CA ASN A 65 5.32 13.19 1.24
C ASN A 65 6.43 14.03 0.57
N ARG A 66 7.70 13.58 0.68
CA ARG A 66 8.87 14.24 0.09
C ARG A 66 9.59 13.25 -0.81
N ALA A 67 9.73 13.59 -2.09
CA ALA A 67 10.35 12.71 -3.09
C ALA A 67 11.82 12.40 -2.73
N GLU A 68 12.60 13.38 -2.31
CA GLU A 68 13.96 13.18 -1.83
C GLU A 68 14.04 12.11 -0.72
N THR A 69 13.10 12.16 0.24
CA THR A 69 13.05 11.19 1.32
C THR A 69 12.71 9.79 0.79
N PHE A 70 11.73 9.69 -0.11
CA PHE A 70 11.34 8.42 -0.73
C PHE A 70 12.52 7.80 -1.48
N LEU A 71 13.16 8.58 -2.33
CA LEU A 71 14.30 8.14 -3.16
C LEU A 71 15.51 7.71 -2.33
N THR A 72 15.81 8.43 -1.26
CA THR A 72 16.89 8.07 -0.33
C THR A 72 16.60 6.72 0.34
N ILE A 73 15.37 6.54 0.84
CA ILE A 73 14.95 5.27 1.46
C ILE A 73 14.97 4.15 0.42
N ALA A 74 14.44 4.37 -0.79
CA ALA A 74 14.43 3.40 -1.87
C ALA A 74 15.84 2.95 -2.27
N LYS A 75 16.79 3.88 -2.38
CA LYS A 75 18.21 3.58 -2.64
C LYS A 75 18.82 2.72 -1.53
N ASN A 76 18.52 3.03 -0.28
CA ASN A 76 18.97 2.23 0.85
C ASN A 76 18.36 0.81 0.81
N LEU A 77 17.07 0.68 0.50
CA LEU A 77 16.41 -0.61 0.33
C LEU A 77 17.02 -1.44 -0.80
N GLN A 78 17.38 -0.81 -1.92
CA GLN A 78 18.07 -1.48 -3.02
C GLN A 78 19.39 -2.12 -2.55
N ALA A 79 20.14 -1.46 -1.68
CA ALA A 79 21.37 -1.99 -1.11
C ALA A 79 21.15 -3.25 -0.24
N TYR A 80 19.95 -3.42 0.33
CA TYR A 80 19.52 -4.64 1.02
C TYR A 80 18.94 -5.71 0.08
N GLY A 81 18.93 -5.47 -1.24
CA GLY A 81 18.48 -6.42 -2.26
C GLY A 81 16.98 -6.34 -2.59
N TYR A 82 16.24 -5.37 -2.05
CA TYR A 82 14.85 -5.16 -2.43
C TYR A 82 14.74 -4.63 -3.87
N LYS A 83 13.69 -5.04 -4.56
CA LYS A 83 13.41 -4.62 -5.95
C LYS A 83 12.11 -3.81 -6.07
N GLU A 84 11.32 -3.79 -5.02
CA GLU A 84 10.04 -3.08 -4.93
C GLU A 84 9.96 -2.34 -3.60
N ALA A 85 9.31 -1.17 -3.62
CA ALA A 85 8.88 -0.43 -2.43
C ALA A 85 7.41 -0.06 -2.56
N ASN A 86 6.70 -0.06 -1.44
CA ASN A 86 5.29 0.33 -1.39
C ASN A 86 5.15 1.73 -0.78
N LEU A 87 4.44 2.63 -1.46
CA LEU A 87 4.12 3.95 -0.92
C LEU A 87 2.85 3.88 -0.07
N ASN A 88 2.92 4.37 1.18
CA ASN A 88 1.76 4.48 2.06
C ASN A 88 0.99 5.78 1.84
N LEU A 89 -0.19 5.68 1.25
CA LEU A 89 -1.19 6.76 1.12
C LEU A 89 -2.49 6.43 1.86
N GLY A 90 -2.44 5.48 2.82
CA GLY A 90 -3.63 4.97 3.48
C GLY A 90 -3.68 5.15 5.00
N CYS A 91 -2.58 5.44 5.68
CA CYS A 91 -2.55 5.57 7.13
C CYS A 91 -3.41 6.76 7.61
N PRO A 92 -4.51 6.54 8.38
CA PRO A 92 -5.42 7.58 8.81
C PRO A 92 -5.03 8.22 10.16
N SER A 93 -3.93 7.80 10.77
CA SER A 93 -3.50 8.29 12.09
C SER A 93 -3.35 9.80 12.10
N ALA A 94 -3.89 10.47 13.12
CA ALA A 94 -3.85 11.92 13.25
C ALA A 94 -2.42 12.49 13.23
N THR A 95 -1.45 11.78 13.84
CA THR A 95 -0.03 12.19 13.85
C THR A 95 0.62 12.10 12.48
N VAL A 96 0.11 11.26 11.59
CA VAL A 96 0.57 11.10 10.21
C VAL A 96 -0.11 12.11 9.31
N THR A 97 -1.43 12.21 9.38
CA THR A 97 -2.23 13.05 8.48
C THR A 97 -2.04 14.55 8.75
N ALA A 98 -1.79 14.96 10.00
CA ALA A 98 -1.44 16.34 10.35
C ALA A 98 -0.16 16.83 9.64
N LYS A 99 0.72 15.91 9.23
CA LYS A 99 1.93 16.20 8.45
C LYS A 99 1.72 16.01 6.93
N LYS A 100 0.48 15.91 6.47
CA LYS A 100 0.12 15.56 5.10
C LYS A 100 0.86 14.32 4.58
N ARG A 101 0.94 13.25 5.41
CA ARG A 101 1.49 11.93 5.06
C ARG A 101 0.40 10.88 5.12
N GLY A 102 0.66 9.69 4.57
CA GLY A 102 -0.34 8.63 4.53
C GLY A 102 -1.62 9.11 3.86
N ALA A 103 -2.79 8.83 4.43
CA ALA A 103 -4.06 9.32 3.90
C ALA A 103 -4.15 10.85 3.82
N GLY A 104 -3.42 11.57 4.69
CA GLY A 104 -3.39 13.04 4.66
C GLY A 104 -2.77 13.63 3.39
N PHE A 105 -1.94 12.89 2.67
CA PHE A 105 -1.37 13.35 1.40
C PHE A 105 -2.42 13.42 0.28
N LEU A 106 -3.51 12.64 0.40
CA LEU A 106 -4.61 12.65 -0.56
C LEU A 106 -5.39 13.98 -0.58
N SER A 107 -5.20 14.85 0.44
CA SER A 107 -5.84 16.18 0.49
C SER A 107 -5.22 17.23 -0.45
N VAL A 108 -4.11 16.91 -1.07
CA VAL A 108 -3.33 17.83 -1.93
C VAL A 108 -2.92 17.13 -3.22
N PRO A 109 -3.89 16.80 -4.11
CA PRO A 109 -3.67 15.94 -5.28
C PRO A 109 -2.62 16.49 -6.24
N GLU A 110 -2.49 17.80 -6.41
CA GLU A 110 -1.46 18.41 -7.28
C GLU A 110 -0.04 18.19 -6.72
N GLN A 111 0.11 18.22 -5.39
CA GLN A 111 1.40 17.94 -4.75
C GLN A 111 1.72 16.44 -4.80
N LEU A 112 0.69 15.60 -4.71
CA LEU A 112 0.82 14.15 -4.86
C LEU A 112 1.27 13.80 -6.28
N ASP A 113 0.68 14.41 -7.29
CA ASP A 113 1.02 14.19 -8.70
C ASP A 113 2.48 14.58 -8.98
N ALA A 114 2.90 15.79 -8.60
CA ALA A 114 4.29 16.23 -8.72
C ALA A 114 5.28 15.32 -7.98
N PHE A 115 4.90 14.85 -6.78
CA PHE A 115 5.71 13.88 -6.03
C PHE A 115 5.84 12.55 -6.77
N LEU A 116 4.75 12.03 -7.35
CA LEU A 116 4.77 10.78 -8.11
C LEU A 116 5.61 10.93 -9.39
N GLU A 117 5.47 12.03 -10.11
CA GLU A 117 6.30 12.32 -11.29
C GLU A 117 7.80 12.25 -10.96
N GLU A 118 8.20 12.90 -9.86
CA GLU A 118 9.60 12.91 -9.44
C GLU A 118 10.10 11.50 -9.07
N ILE A 119 9.36 10.75 -8.26
CA ILE A 119 9.82 9.43 -7.82
C ILE A 119 9.80 8.41 -8.96
N PHE A 120 8.82 8.43 -9.87
CA PHE A 120 8.77 7.49 -10.99
C PHE A 120 9.84 7.77 -12.04
N THR A 121 10.35 8.99 -12.14
CA THR A 121 11.42 9.34 -13.08
C THR A 121 12.76 8.72 -12.72
N VAL A 122 13.09 8.62 -11.43
CA VAL A 122 14.47 8.27 -11.00
C VAL A 122 14.56 7.15 -9.96
N CYS A 123 13.45 6.61 -9.48
CA CYS A 123 13.48 5.56 -8.45
C CYS A 123 14.12 4.27 -9.01
N PRO A 124 15.08 3.66 -8.29
CA PRO A 124 15.72 2.43 -8.74
C PRO A 124 14.89 1.16 -8.48
N LEU A 125 13.73 1.30 -7.79
CA LEU A 125 12.83 0.20 -7.44
C LEU A 125 11.51 0.32 -8.18
N GLU A 126 10.84 -0.81 -8.39
CA GLU A 126 9.44 -0.81 -8.76
C GLU A 126 8.60 -0.23 -7.60
N ILE A 127 7.55 0.54 -7.93
CA ILE A 127 6.72 1.22 -6.92
C ILE A 127 5.30 0.69 -6.98
N SER A 128 4.82 0.16 -5.86
CA SER A 128 3.40 -0.09 -5.62
C SER A 128 2.84 0.95 -4.65
N ILE A 129 1.53 1.18 -4.71
CA ILE A 129 0.86 2.17 -3.86
C ILE A 129 -0.23 1.47 -3.03
N LYS A 130 -0.28 1.76 -1.72
CA LYS A 130 -1.42 1.40 -0.86
C LYS A 130 -2.16 2.66 -0.44
N THR A 131 -3.41 2.79 -0.89
CA THR A 131 -4.19 4.02 -0.76
C THR A 131 -5.56 3.81 -0.11
N ARG A 132 -6.19 4.93 0.26
CA ARG A 132 -7.61 5.08 0.53
C ARG A 132 -8.28 5.90 -0.59
N LEU A 133 -9.59 6.12 -0.49
CA LEU A 133 -10.41 6.81 -1.51
C LEU A 133 -10.27 8.34 -1.50
N GLY A 134 -9.56 8.88 -0.52
CA GLY A 134 -9.47 10.31 -0.26
C GLY A 134 -9.69 10.62 1.23
N ILE A 135 -10.03 11.86 1.54
CA ILE A 135 -10.22 12.36 2.90
C ILE A 135 -11.65 12.11 3.40
N ALA A 136 -12.65 12.56 2.64
CA ALA A 136 -14.02 12.58 3.14
C ALA A 136 -15.11 12.47 2.07
N SER A 137 -14.79 12.65 0.77
CA SER A 137 -15.78 12.85 -0.28
C SER A 137 -15.58 11.94 -1.48
N ALA A 138 -16.68 11.47 -2.06
CA ALA A 138 -16.67 10.65 -3.27
C ALA A 138 -16.08 11.38 -4.49
N HIS A 139 -16.10 12.70 -4.50
CA HIS A 139 -15.52 13.50 -5.59
C HIS A 139 -13.99 13.46 -5.65
N GLU A 140 -13.33 13.07 -4.56
CA GLU A 140 -11.87 13.00 -4.50
C GLU A 140 -11.31 11.78 -5.27
N TRP A 141 -12.03 10.66 -5.24
CA TRP A 141 -11.54 9.40 -5.77
C TRP A 141 -11.29 9.40 -7.28
N PRO A 142 -12.16 9.93 -8.16
CA PRO A 142 -11.88 10.01 -9.60
C PRO A 142 -10.60 10.80 -9.92
N THR A 143 -10.34 11.88 -9.20
CA THR A 143 -9.12 12.69 -9.37
C THR A 143 -7.87 11.88 -9.01
N LEU A 144 -7.91 11.17 -7.87
CA LEU A 144 -6.79 10.33 -7.43
C LEU A 144 -6.53 9.17 -8.40
N LEU A 145 -7.59 8.52 -8.92
CA LEU A 145 -7.47 7.48 -9.94
C LEU A 145 -6.82 8.00 -11.23
N ALA A 146 -7.23 9.19 -11.68
CA ALA A 146 -6.66 9.82 -12.86
C ALA A 146 -5.16 10.10 -12.71
N ILE A 147 -4.71 10.48 -11.49
CA ILE A 147 -3.30 10.63 -11.17
C ILE A 147 -2.59 9.28 -11.21
N TYR A 148 -3.09 8.27 -10.48
CA TYR A 148 -2.43 6.96 -10.40
C TYR A 148 -2.26 6.30 -11.77
N LYS A 149 -3.23 6.46 -12.67
CA LYS A 149 -3.21 5.88 -14.02
C LYS A 149 -2.08 6.42 -14.91
N GLN A 150 -1.51 7.57 -14.59
CA GLN A 150 -0.43 8.19 -15.36
C GLN A 150 0.93 7.53 -15.14
N TYR A 151 1.08 6.75 -14.06
CA TYR A 151 2.36 6.20 -13.64
C TYR A 151 2.40 4.67 -13.81
N PRO A 152 3.59 4.08 -14.11
CA PRO A 152 3.77 2.64 -14.25
C PRO A 152 3.79 1.95 -12.87
N LEU A 153 2.67 1.95 -12.19
CA LEU A 153 2.54 1.31 -10.87
C LEU A 153 2.74 -0.19 -11.00
N LYS A 154 3.56 -0.76 -10.12
CA LYS A 154 3.67 -2.21 -9.96
C LYS A 154 2.35 -2.84 -9.53
N GLU A 155 1.59 -2.15 -8.69
CA GLU A 155 0.28 -2.56 -8.18
C GLU A 155 -0.40 -1.40 -7.46
N LEU A 156 -1.72 -1.29 -7.55
CA LEU A 156 -2.53 -0.40 -6.73
C LEU A 156 -3.34 -1.20 -5.70
N ILE A 157 -3.06 -0.98 -4.42
CA ILE A 157 -3.77 -1.62 -3.31
C ILE A 157 -4.76 -0.61 -2.73
N VAL A 158 -6.04 -0.90 -2.85
CA VAL A 158 -7.11 0.02 -2.46
C VAL A 158 -7.82 -0.46 -1.19
N HIS A 159 -7.77 0.35 -0.14
CA HIS A 159 -8.69 0.24 0.98
C HIS A 159 -9.89 1.14 0.69
N PRO A 160 -11.06 0.59 0.32
CA PRO A 160 -12.18 1.38 -0.16
C PRO A 160 -12.95 2.04 1.01
N ARG A 161 -12.25 2.89 1.75
CA ARG A 161 -12.74 3.80 2.79
C ARG A 161 -12.06 5.16 2.66
N TYR A 162 -12.74 6.22 3.06
CA TYR A 162 -12.12 7.55 3.21
C TYR A 162 -11.30 7.63 4.49
N GLN A 163 -10.43 8.62 4.61
CA GLN A 163 -9.66 8.85 5.83
C GLN A 163 -10.58 8.99 7.06
N LYS A 164 -11.67 9.78 6.93
CA LYS A 164 -12.63 10.05 8.01
C LYS A 164 -13.34 8.81 8.54
N ASP A 165 -13.44 7.77 7.74
CA ASP A 165 -14.11 6.53 8.12
C ASP A 165 -13.26 5.71 9.09
N PHE A 166 -11.96 5.93 9.11
CA PHE A 166 -11.00 5.07 9.80
C PHE A 166 -11.21 3.59 9.44
N TYR A 167 -11.84 2.82 10.32
CA TYR A 167 -12.23 1.42 10.11
C TYR A 167 -13.73 1.20 10.33
N ASN A 168 -14.49 2.29 10.48
CA ASN A 168 -15.93 2.24 10.69
C ASN A 168 -16.70 2.08 9.38
N GLY A 169 -17.94 1.61 9.49
CA GLY A 169 -18.81 1.42 8.34
C GLY A 169 -18.37 0.26 7.44
N ARG A 170 -19.07 0.11 6.33
CA ARG A 170 -18.73 -0.87 5.29
C ARG A 170 -17.77 -0.26 4.27
N PRO A 171 -16.89 -1.06 3.65
CA PRO A 171 -16.12 -0.61 2.50
C PRO A 171 -17.03 -0.13 1.36
N HIS A 172 -16.63 0.95 0.70
CA HIS A 172 -17.34 1.54 -0.45
C HIS A 172 -17.03 0.74 -1.72
N MET A 173 -17.73 -0.37 -1.93
CA MET A 173 -17.45 -1.31 -3.02
C MET A 173 -17.65 -0.71 -4.41
N GLU A 174 -18.56 0.27 -4.54
CA GLU A 174 -18.77 1.03 -5.79
C GLU A 174 -17.52 1.82 -6.20
N ALA A 175 -16.81 2.39 -5.22
CA ALA A 175 -15.55 3.08 -5.47
C ALA A 175 -14.41 2.09 -5.84
N PHE A 176 -14.43 0.88 -5.29
CA PHE A 176 -13.50 -0.17 -5.69
C PHE A 176 -13.77 -0.63 -7.12
N GLN A 177 -15.05 -0.82 -7.49
CA GLN A 177 -15.43 -1.15 -8.87
C GLN A 177 -15.01 -0.04 -9.84
N MET A 178 -15.18 1.24 -9.46
CA MET A 178 -14.68 2.37 -10.25
C MET A 178 -13.17 2.29 -10.51
N ALA A 179 -12.38 1.84 -9.53
CA ALA A 179 -10.94 1.61 -9.74
C ALA A 179 -10.68 0.47 -10.73
N ALA A 180 -11.42 -0.63 -10.61
CA ALA A 180 -11.31 -1.77 -11.52
C ALA A 180 -11.61 -1.36 -12.98
N ASP A 181 -12.66 -0.59 -13.17
CA ASP A 181 -13.05 -0.09 -14.50
C ASP A 181 -12.02 0.90 -15.06
N ALA A 182 -11.56 1.84 -14.21
CA ALA A 182 -10.57 2.85 -14.62
C ALA A 182 -9.21 2.25 -15.00
N LEU A 183 -8.83 1.14 -14.35
CA LEU A 183 -7.53 0.50 -14.58
C LEU A 183 -7.57 -0.67 -15.56
N SER A 184 -8.72 -1.01 -16.12
CA SER A 184 -8.91 -2.17 -17.02
C SER A 184 -7.92 -2.22 -18.18
N ASP A 185 -7.59 -1.05 -18.75
CA ASP A 185 -6.71 -0.90 -19.90
C ASP A 185 -5.29 -0.43 -19.55
N SER A 186 -5.00 -0.20 -18.26
CA SER A 186 -3.73 0.37 -17.83
C SER A 186 -2.61 -0.66 -17.63
N GLY A 187 -2.96 -1.93 -17.48
CA GLY A 187 -2.03 -2.98 -17.08
C GLY A 187 -1.59 -2.91 -15.62
N ILE A 188 -2.18 -2.00 -14.81
CA ILE A 188 -1.88 -1.89 -13.38
C ILE A 188 -2.70 -2.92 -12.60
N PRO A 189 -2.07 -3.89 -11.92
CA PRO A 189 -2.76 -4.87 -11.10
C PRO A 189 -3.49 -4.20 -9.94
N LEU A 190 -4.73 -4.66 -9.67
CA LEU A 190 -5.56 -4.13 -8.58
C LEU A 190 -5.66 -5.12 -7.44
N CYS A 191 -5.34 -4.67 -6.22
CA CYS A 191 -5.48 -5.43 -4.99
C CYS A 191 -6.55 -4.81 -4.07
N TYR A 192 -7.48 -5.64 -3.62
CA TYR A 192 -8.47 -5.25 -2.62
C TYR A 192 -7.88 -5.35 -1.22
N ASN A 193 -8.04 -4.31 -0.40
CA ASN A 193 -7.76 -4.37 1.02
C ASN A 193 -8.97 -3.88 1.83
N GLY A 194 -9.64 -4.77 2.50
CA GLY A 194 -10.83 -4.44 3.29
C GLY A 194 -11.26 -5.61 4.17
N ASP A 195 -12.48 -5.53 4.70
CA ASP A 195 -13.00 -6.48 5.68
C ASP A 195 -13.28 -7.84 5.00
N ILE A 196 -12.37 -8.78 5.16
CA ILE A 196 -12.55 -10.18 4.81
C ILE A 196 -12.25 -11.02 6.04
N ALA A 197 -13.31 -11.43 6.73
CA ALA A 197 -13.25 -12.21 7.96
C ALA A 197 -13.75 -13.64 7.78
N SER A 198 -14.15 -14.03 6.55
CA SER A 198 -14.64 -15.39 6.27
C SER A 198 -14.43 -15.79 4.81
N PRO A 199 -14.33 -17.12 4.53
CA PRO A 199 -14.30 -17.61 3.16
C PRO A 199 -15.49 -17.16 2.30
N ALA A 200 -16.67 -17.04 2.91
CA ALA A 200 -17.88 -16.59 2.20
C ALA A 200 -17.80 -15.13 1.76
N GLN A 201 -17.17 -14.26 2.55
CA GLN A 201 -16.92 -12.86 2.15
C GLN A 201 -15.89 -12.80 1.01
N TYR A 202 -14.85 -13.60 1.10
CA TYR A 202 -13.85 -13.72 0.05
C TYR A 202 -14.50 -14.18 -1.28
N GLN A 203 -15.30 -15.25 -1.27
CA GLN A 203 -15.98 -15.74 -2.48
C GLN A 203 -16.91 -14.67 -3.09
N ARG A 204 -17.65 -13.94 -2.27
CA ARG A 204 -18.50 -12.84 -2.74
C ARG A 204 -17.69 -11.74 -3.42
N LEU A 205 -16.54 -11.36 -2.84
CA LEU A 205 -15.64 -10.37 -3.46
C LEU A 205 -15.22 -10.82 -4.86
N LEU A 206 -14.81 -12.08 -5.03
CA LEU A 206 -14.38 -12.62 -6.31
C LEU A 206 -15.46 -12.59 -7.39
N VAL A 207 -16.68 -12.96 -7.00
CA VAL A 207 -17.81 -12.96 -7.94
C VAL A 207 -18.18 -11.55 -8.37
N GLN A 208 -18.12 -10.59 -7.43
CA GLN A 208 -18.49 -9.20 -7.71
C GLN A 208 -17.37 -8.40 -8.40
N ASN A 209 -16.10 -8.79 -8.22
CA ASN A 209 -14.94 -8.07 -8.74
C ASN A 209 -13.94 -9.06 -9.35
N PRO A 210 -14.25 -9.67 -10.51
CA PRO A 210 -13.42 -10.72 -11.11
C PRO A 210 -12.05 -10.23 -11.59
N SER A 211 -11.88 -8.93 -11.82
CA SER A 211 -10.61 -8.30 -12.20
C SER A 211 -9.64 -8.09 -11.03
N THR A 212 -10.05 -8.40 -9.80
CA THR A 212 -9.16 -8.29 -8.63
C THR A 212 -8.07 -9.37 -8.69
N GLU A 213 -6.81 -8.99 -8.72
CA GLU A 213 -5.68 -9.93 -8.81
C GLU A 213 -5.20 -10.44 -7.46
N ALA A 214 -5.35 -9.63 -6.42
CA ALA A 214 -4.92 -9.95 -5.07
C ALA A 214 -5.87 -9.41 -4.00
N VAL A 215 -5.79 -10.03 -2.83
CA VAL A 215 -6.50 -9.61 -1.63
C VAL A 215 -5.51 -9.43 -0.50
N MET A 216 -5.54 -8.27 0.14
CA MET A 216 -4.72 -7.95 1.31
C MET A 216 -5.60 -7.99 2.57
N ILE A 217 -5.23 -8.79 3.54
CA ILE A 217 -5.90 -9.00 4.83
C ILE A 217 -4.94 -8.73 5.99
#